data_f41a2f656c6ecce49060dfc8572aaa47
#
_entry.id   f41a2f656c6ecce49060dfc8572aaa47
#
_cell.length_a   1.000
_cell.length_b   1.000
_cell.length_c   1.000
_cell.angle_alpha   90.00
_cell.angle_beta   90.00
_cell.angle_gamma   90.00
#
_symmetry.space_group_name_H-M   'P 1'
#
loop_
_entity.id
_entity.type
_entity.pdbx_description
1 polymer ?
#
loop_
_entity_poly.entity_id
_entity_poly.type
_entity_poly.pdbx_seq_one_letter_code
_entity_poly.pdbx_strand_id
1 'polypeptide(L)'
;MLRISCSSISHSRGRIALLFAVIVILVSAAFAISKPHVIAFGKWTSVQWLPEVGVGASDKPLTLKIRPLLVDARVKEFTFGPAHDVTERLFVVRRALRVNDSLPSESTSPPHWQWQRGGWLLVDRVTGHISPVNLPEFDVFYSAASWYRDYAAYCGVSEDGKQIFAVVAQINRRKPVLKWLIGEEKAAAEIQQGQNPDSACRLPDWQRSPARVTFEANPSTKRTYVIRGHSVDLSSGEEEDEEAAK
;
A
#
# COMPACT_ATOMS: atom_id res chain seq x y z
N MET A 1 1.20 -86.98 1.89
CA MET A 1 0.12 -86.15 2.49
C MET A 1 0.76 -84.95 3.11
N LEU A 2 0.77 -83.80 2.39
CA LEU A 2 1.28 -82.52 2.91
C LEU A 2 0.06 -81.67 3.26
N ARG A 3 -0.11 -81.29 4.53
CA ARG A 3 -1.06 -80.29 4.96
C ARG A 3 -0.34 -78.93 4.96
N ILE A 4 -0.72 -78.05 4.04
CA ILE A 4 -0.32 -76.64 4.04
C ILE A 4 -1.30 -75.88 4.92
N SER A 5 -0.79 -75.39 6.05
CA SER A 5 -1.59 -74.54 6.98
C SER A 5 -1.65 -73.09 6.43
N CYS A 6 -2.86 -72.66 6.09
CA CYS A 6 -3.14 -71.32 5.57
C CYS A 6 -3.71 -70.47 6.71
N SER A 7 -2.86 -69.88 7.54
CA SER A 7 -3.29 -69.00 8.64
C SER A 7 -2.37 -67.79 8.85
N SER A 8 -2.28 -66.89 7.87
CA SER A 8 -1.45 -65.65 8.08
C SER A 8 -1.97 -64.39 7.36
N ILE A 9 -3.18 -64.37 6.82
CA ILE A 9 -3.62 -63.23 6.00
C ILE A 9 -4.59 -62.26 6.74
N SER A 10 -5.09 -62.64 7.90
CA SER A 10 -6.14 -61.85 8.60
C SER A 10 -5.61 -60.60 9.34
N HIS A 11 -4.38 -60.61 9.87
CA HIS A 11 -3.83 -59.52 10.68
C HIS A 11 -3.33 -58.32 9.86
N SER A 12 -3.00 -58.47 8.59
CA SER A 12 -2.54 -57.40 7.71
C SER A 12 -3.68 -56.43 7.31
N ARG A 13 -4.86 -56.94 7.03
CA ARG A 13 -6.03 -56.15 6.60
C ARG A 13 -6.53 -55.19 7.69
N GLY A 14 -6.53 -55.62 8.96
CA GLY A 14 -6.94 -54.80 10.10
C GLY A 14 -5.96 -53.60 10.35
N ARG A 15 -4.66 -53.85 10.20
CA ARG A 15 -3.64 -52.79 10.35
C ARG A 15 -3.71 -51.74 9.26
N ILE A 16 -3.99 -52.14 8.02
CA ILE A 16 -4.13 -51.23 6.88
C ILE A 16 -5.39 -50.36 7.04
N ALA A 17 -6.51 -50.98 7.45
CA ALA A 17 -7.76 -50.25 7.72
C ALA A 17 -7.61 -49.22 8.86
N LEU A 18 -6.89 -49.56 9.91
CA LEU A 18 -6.61 -48.67 11.04
C LEU A 18 -5.72 -47.49 10.64
N LEU A 19 -4.69 -47.72 9.82
CA LEU A 19 -3.83 -46.65 9.26
C LEU A 19 -4.62 -45.70 8.36
N PHE A 20 -5.49 -46.21 7.51
CA PHE A 20 -6.35 -45.37 6.67
C PHE A 20 -7.33 -44.53 7.51
N ALA A 21 -7.92 -45.09 8.54
CA ALA A 21 -8.80 -44.33 9.45
C ALA A 21 -8.07 -43.22 10.18
N VAL A 22 -6.83 -43.45 10.65
CA VAL A 22 -6.00 -42.45 11.30
C VAL A 22 -5.60 -41.33 10.33
N ILE A 23 -5.23 -41.67 9.08
CA ILE A 23 -4.90 -40.68 8.04
C ILE A 23 -6.11 -39.81 7.69
N VAL A 24 -7.31 -40.40 7.55
CA VAL A 24 -8.54 -39.67 7.27
C VAL A 24 -8.89 -38.70 8.42
N ILE A 25 -8.70 -39.11 9.67
CA ILE A 25 -8.93 -38.24 10.84
C ILE A 25 -7.91 -37.11 10.90
N LEU A 26 -6.63 -37.38 10.60
CA LEU A 26 -5.58 -36.34 10.57
C LEU A 26 -5.79 -35.33 9.45
N VAL A 27 -6.22 -35.78 8.27
CA VAL A 27 -6.56 -34.88 7.15
C VAL A 27 -7.79 -34.04 7.46
N SER A 28 -8.79 -34.59 8.14
CA SER A 28 -9.99 -33.83 8.54
C SER A 28 -9.69 -32.75 9.58
N ALA A 29 -8.72 -32.95 10.45
CA ALA A 29 -8.30 -31.97 11.45
C ALA A 29 -7.52 -30.80 10.82
N ALA A 30 -6.88 -30.99 9.64
CA ALA A 30 -6.15 -29.94 8.95
C ALA A 30 -7.03 -28.88 8.28
N PHE A 31 -8.34 -29.14 8.10
CA PHE A 31 -9.33 -28.19 7.62
C PHE A 31 -10.06 -27.46 8.74
N ALA A 32 -9.41 -27.21 9.87
CA ALA A 32 -9.92 -26.22 10.81
C ALA A 32 -9.93 -24.86 10.11
N ILE A 33 -11.05 -24.50 9.49
CA ILE A 33 -11.29 -23.20 8.87
C ILE A 33 -11.14 -22.19 9.99
N SER A 34 -9.99 -21.50 10.01
CA SER A 34 -9.79 -20.42 10.97
C SER A 34 -10.90 -19.40 10.74
N LYS A 35 -11.61 -19.04 11.80
CA LYS A 35 -12.67 -18.05 11.74
C LYS A 35 -12.08 -16.77 11.09
N PRO A 36 -12.70 -16.20 10.06
CA PRO A 36 -12.22 -14.99 9.44
C PRO A 36 -12.15 -13.86 10.47
N HIS A 37 -11.08 -13.09 10.44
CA HIS A 37 -10.90 -11.95 11.31
C HIS A 37 -11.91 -10.85 10.98
N VAL A 38 -12.39 -10.15 12.01
CA VAL A 38 -13.26 -8.99 11.84
C VAL A 38 -12.40 -7.75 11.76
N ILE A 39 -12.36 -7.13 10.56
CA ILE A 39 -11.65 -5.89 10.33
C ILE A 39 -12.65 -4.74 10.27
N ALA A 40 -12.41 -3.71 11.04
CA ALA A 40 -13.26 -2.53 11.12
C ALA A 40 -12.43 -1.25 11.27
N PHE A 41 -13.02 -0.14 10.90
CA PHE A 41 -12.47 1.18 11.20
C PHE A 41 -13.27 1.81 12.35
N GLY A 42 -12.55 2.41 13.29
CA GLY A 42 -13.17 3.19 14.34
C GLY A 42 -13.60 4.58 13.88
N LYS A 43 -14.03 5.40 14.84
CA LYS A 43 -14.47 6.77 14.58
C LYS A 43 -13.32 7.68 14.15
N TRP A 44 -13.62 8.64 13.28
CA TRP A 44 -12.69 9.68 12.90
C TRP A 44 -12.40 10.62 14.06
N THR A 45 -11.12 10.95 14.24
CA THR A 45 -10.64 11.94 15.21
C THR A 45 -9.72 12.90 14.52
N SER A 46 -9.87 14.20 14.80
CA SER A 46 -8.96 15.23 14.31
C SER A 46 -7.79 15.36 15.27
N VAL A 47 -6.57 15.30 14.72
CA VAL A 47 -5.32 15.48 15.47
C VAL A 47 -4.48 16.53 14.78
N GLN A 48 -3.60 17.17 15.54
CA GLN A 48 -2.60 18.07 14.97
C GLN A 48 -1.39 17.26 14.52
N TRP A 49 -0.82 17.61 13.38
CA TRP A 49 0.42 17.08 12.89
C TRP A 49 1.28 18.20 12.32
N LEU A 50 2.59 18.06 12.42
CA LEU A 50 3.53 18.98 11.80
C LEU A 50 4.04 18.34 10.51
N PRO A 51 3.90 19.02 9.35
CA PRO A 51 4.62 18.60 8.16
C PRO A 51 6.12 18.71 8.46
N GLU A 52 6.92 17.88 7.80
CA GLU A 52 8.38 18.02 7.90
C GLU A 52 8.77 19.40 7.41
N VAL A 53 9.51 20.15 8.25
CA VAL A 53 9.78 21.55 8.02
C VAL A 53 11.10 21.68 7.27
N GLY A 54 11.04 22.11 6.00
CA GLY A 54 12.19 22.70 5.33
C GLY A 54 12.47 24.10 5.90
N VAL A 55 13.69 24.58 5.76
CA VAL A 55 14.07 25.94 6.16
C VAL A 55 13.13 26.96 5.49
N GLY A 56 12.26 27.58 6.28
CA GLY A 56 11.26 28.58 5.82
C GLY A 56 9.79 28.14 5.84
N ALA A 57 9.48 26.90 6.23
CA ALA A 57 8.09 26.47 6.37
C ALA A 57 7.44 27.05 7.63
N SER A 58 6.13 27.26 7.55
CA SER A 58 5.34 27.74 8.70
C SER A 58 5.26 26.65 9.76
N ASP A 59 5.69 26.94 10.99
CA ASP A 59 5.56 26.06 12.18
C ASP A 59 4.10 25.85 12.62
N LYS A 60 3.14 26.13 11.74
CA LYS A 60 1.73 25.98 12.06
C LYS A 60 1.31 24.51 11.94
N PRO A 61 0.77 23.93 13.01
CA PRO A 61 0.26 22.58 12.96
C PRO A 61 -0.95 22.50 12.00
N LEU A 62 -0.95 21.48 11.16
CA LEU A 62 -2.06 21.16 10.28
C LEU A 62 -2.96 20.11 10.94
N THR A 63 -4.23 20.07 10.53
CA THR A 63 -5.19 19.09 11.02
C THR A 63 -5.19 17.85 10.16
N LEU A 64 -4.95 16.70 10.78
CA LEU A 64 -5.06 15.36 10.17
C LEU A 64 -6.26 14.63 10.76
N LYS A 65 -7.16 14.14 9.90
CA LYS A 65 -8.25 13.24 10.34
C LYS A 65 -7.75 11.81 10.30
N ILE A 66 -7.72 11.18 11.47
CA ILE A 66 -7.27 9.80 11.64
C ILE A 66 -8.40 8.93 12.18
N ARG A 67 -8.29 7.62 11.99
CA ARG A 67 -9.17 6.62 12.62
C ARG A 67 -8.38 5.35 12.95
N PRO A 68 -8.71 4.64 14.02
CA PRO A 68 -8.09 3.36 14.31
C PRO A 68 -8.55 2.29 13.31
N LEU A 69 -7.61 1.44 12.91
CA LEU A 69 -7.84 0.19 12.21
C LEU A 69 -7.89 -0.93 13.25
N LEU A 70 -9.00 -1.62 13.31
CA LEU A 70 -9.29 -2.65 14.30
C LEU A 70 -9.24 -4.03 13.64
N VAL A 71 -8.60 -4.97 14.30
CA VAL A 71 -8.68 -6.40 13.99
C VAL A 71 -9.19 -7.10 15.25
N ASP A 72 -10.33 -7.77 15.15
CA ASP A 72 -11.00 -8.43 16.28
C ASP A 72 -11.23 -7.47 17.47
N ALA A 73 -11.74 -6.28 17.15
CA ALA A 73 -11.99 -5.20 18.09
C ALA A 73 -10.74 -4.61 18.79
N ARG A 74 -9.53 -5.03 18.40
CA ARG A 74 -8.28 -4.48 18.95
C ARG A 74 -7.67 -3.50 17.96
N VAL A 75 -7.27 -2.33 18.45
CA VAL A 75 -6.53 -1.35 17.64
C VAL A 75 -5.18 -1.95 17.23
N LYS A 76 -4.94 -2.01 15.94
CA LYS A 76 -3.66 -2.45 15.35
C LYS A 76 -2.84 -1.30 14.83
N GLU A 77 -3.50 -0.37 14.14
CA GLU A 77 -2.86 0.76 13.50
C GLU A 77 -3.78 1.98 13.55
N PHE A 78 -3.23 3.15 13.34
CA PHE A 78 -3.99 4.36 13.02
C PHE A 78 -3.82 4.66 11.54
N THR A 79 -4.90 5.11 10.91
CA THR A 79 -4.96 5.34 9.47
C THR A 79 -5.59 6.68 9.15
N PHE A 80 -5.31 7.22 7.97
CA PHE A 80 -5.94 8.42 7.46
C PHE A 80 -6.29 8.26 5.97
N GLY A 81 -7.16 9.12 5.49
CA GLY A 81 -7.64 9.05 4.12
C GLY A 81 -8.55 7.84 3.84
N PRO A 82 -9.01 7.69 2.60
CA PRO A 82 -9.83 6.55 2.18
C PRO A 82 -9.00 5.27 2.07
N ALA A 83 -9.62 4.12 2.33
CA ALA A 83 -9.09 2.84 1.96
C ALA A 83 -9.39 2.57 0.48
N HIS A 84 -8.49 1.84 -0.19
CA HIS A 84 -8.70 1.40 -1.57
C HIS A 84 -8.69 -0.13 -1.64
N ASP A 85 -9.72 -0.70 -2.24
CA ASP A 85 -9.84 -2.14 -2.44
C ASP A 85 -8.97 -2.60 -3.61
N VAL A 86 -7.97 -3.41 -3.30
CA VAL A 86 -7.09 -4.05 -4.29
C VAL A 86 -7.77 -5.28 -4.89
N THR A 87 -8.38 -6.08 -4.01
CA THR A 87 -9.24 -7.22 -4.31
C THR A 87 -10.35 -7.28 -3.26
N GLU A 88 -11.29 -8.20 -3.38
CA GLU A 88 -12.29 -8.47 -2.32
C GLU A 88 -11.62 -8.81 -0.97
N ARG A 89 -10.46 -9.45 -1.01
CA ARG A 89 -9.69 -9.87 0.18
C ARG A 89 -8.74 -8.80 0.68
N LEU A 90 -8.12 -8.04 -0.19
CA LEU A 90 -7.01 -7.12 0.12
C LEU A 90 -7.42 -5.67 -0.09
N PHE A 91 -7.04 -4.81 0.83
CA PHE A 91 -7.14 -3.36 0.64
C PHE A 91 -5.88 -2.65 1.13
N VAL A 92 -5.65 -1.45 0.63
CA VAL A 92 -4.60 -0.56 1.11
C VAL A 92 -5.18 0.65 1.80
N VAL A 93 -4.47 1.14 2.80
CA VAL A 93 -4.83 2.35 3.54
C VAL A 93 -3.57 3.07 4.00
N ARG A 94 -3.61 4.38 4.10
CA ARG A 94 -2.46 5.16 4.53
C ARG A 94 -2.34 5.17 6.05
N ARG A 95 -1.12 4.94 6.56
CA ARG A 95 -0.81 4.87 8.00
C ARG A 95 -0.64 6.25 8.59
N ALA A 96 -1.15 6.48 9.79
CA ALA A 96 -0.78 7.59 10.64
C ALA A 96 0.14 7.08 11.75
N LEU A 97 1.27 7.73 11.95
CA LEU A 97 2.26 7.38 12.95
C LEU A 97 2.18 8.33 14.14
N ARG A 98 2.46 7.80 15.31
CA ARG A 98 2.70 8.59 16.52
C ARG A 98 4.16 8.48 16.88
N VAL A 99 4.88 9.58 16.80
CA VAL A 99 6.33 9.64 17.00
C VAL A 99 6.62 10.46 18.25
N ASN A 100 7.57 10.01 19.03
CA ASN A 100 8.11 10.82 20.14
C ASN A 100 9.26 11.67 19.58
N ASP A 101 9.11 12.98 19.64
CA ASP A 101 10.11 13.95 19.16
C ASP A 101 10.95 14.58 20.30
N SER A 102 10.89 14.02 21.52
CA SER A 102 11.75 14.44 22.60
C SER A 102 13.22 14.25 22.23
N LEU A 103 14.03 15.26 22.51
CA LEU A 103 15.48 15.18 22.27
C LEU A 103 16.13 14.18 23.25
N PRO A 104 17.19 13.45 22.85
CA PRO A 104 17.90 12.53 23.75
C PRO A 104 18.45 13.19 25.01
N SER A 105 18.76 14.50 24.96
CA SER A 105 19.17 15.31 26.12
C SER A 105 18.06 15.59 27.13
N GLU A 106 16.80 15.38 26.75
CA GLU A 106 15.61 15.62 27.57
C GLU A 106 15.07 14.33 28.18
N SER A 107 15.92 13.35 28.45
CA SER A 107 15.54 12.02 28.95
C SER A 107 14.74 12.02 30.25
N THR A 108 14.75 13.13 31.00
CA THR A 108 13.95 13.35 32.22
C THR A 108 12.59 13.98 31.96
N SER A 109 12.33 14.49 30.75
CA SER A 109 11.06 15.11 30.37
C SER A 109 10.05 14.04 29.92
N PRO A 110 8.74 14.25 30.12
CA PRO A 110 7.73 13.33 29.59
C PRO A 110 7.80 13.29 28.04
N PRO A 111 7.53 12.12 27.42
CA PRO A 111 7.57 11.96 25.99
C PRO A 111 6.65 12.98 25.28
N HIS A 112 7.19 13.68 24.30
CA HIS A 112 6.43 14.60 23.46
C HIS A 112 5.95 13.88 22.19
N TRP A 113 4.68 13.46 22.17
CA TRP A 113 4.12 12.66 21.09
C TRP A 113 3.49 13.54 20.02
N GLN A 114 3.92 13.35 18.78
CA GLN A 114 3.36 14.01 17.61
C GLN A 114 2.80 13.01 16.61
N TRP A 115 1.78 13.43 15.87
CA TRP A 115 1.26 12.66 14.75
C TRP A 115 1.98 13.02 13.47
N GLN A 116 2.25 12.00 12.66
CA GLN A 116 2.89 12.14 11.35
C GLN A 116 2.17 11.27 10.31
N ARG A 117 2.26 11.69 9.05
CA ARG A 117 1.86 10.85 7.92
C ARG A 117 2.87 9.72 7.79
N GLY A 118 2.36 8.50 7.55
CA GLY A 118 3.18 7.32 7.26
C GLY A 118 2.98 6.83 5.84
N GLY A 119 3.63 5.71 5.51
CA GLY A 119 3.46 5.01 4.25
C GLY A 119 2.11 4.28 4.15
N TRP A 120 2.00 3.43 3.15
CA TRP A 120 0.81 2.63 2.92
C TRP A 120 0.89 1.27 3.61
N LEU A 121 -0.25 0.79 4.06
CA LEU A 121 -0.44 -0.54 4.65
C LEU A 121 -1.30 -1.38 3.71
N LEU A 122 -0.91 -2.64 3.51
CA LEU A 122 -1.73 -3.68 2.90
C LEU A 122 -2.38 -4.50 3.99
N VAL A 123 -3.69 -4.67 3.92
CA VAL A 123 -4.49 -5.37 4.92
C VAL A 123 -5.22 -6.54 4.27
N ASP A 124 -5.05 -7.72 4.84
CA ASP A 124 -5.75 -8.94 4.44
C ASP A 124 -6.99 -9.14 5.32
N ARG A 125 -8.18 -9.07 4.71
CA ARG A 125 -9.46 -9.22 5.41
C ARG A 125 -9.70 -10.60 5.98
N VAL A 126 -9.05 -11.62 5.44
CA VAL A 126 -9.23 -13.01 5.89
C VAL A 126 -8.33 -13.32 7.09
N THR A 127 -7.05 -12.97 6.97
CA THR A 127 -6.05 -13.30 7.99
C THR A 127 -5.87 -12.22 9.05
N GLY A 128 -6.41 -11.02 8.84
CA GLY A 128 -6.15 -9.87 9.71
C GLY A 128 -4.70 -9.38 9.66
N HIS A 129 -3.90 -9.90 8.72
CA HIS A 129 -2.50 -9.50 8.57
C HIS A 129 -2.39 -8.10 8.00
N ILE A 130 -1.50 -7.30 8.59
CA ILE A 130 -1.20 -5.94 8.16
C ILE A 130 0.29 -5.86 7.86
N SER A 131 0.64 -5.44 6.66
CA SER A 131 2.03 -5.28 6.23
C SER A 131 2.26 -3.94 5.56
N PRO A 132 3.47 -3.36 5.64
CA PRO A 132 3.79 -2.15 4.90
C PRO A 132 3.85 -2.44 3.40
N VAL A 133 3.35 -1.49 2.59
CA VAL A 133 3.53 -1.49 1.15
C VAL A 133 4.79 -0.71 0.84
N ASN A 134 5.75 -1.35 0.19
CA ASN A 134 6.94 -0.67 -0.29
C ASN A 134 6.67 -0.01 -1.64
N LEU A 135 6.64 1.31 -1.66
CA LEU A 135 6.50 2.14 -2.86
C LEU A 135 7.84 2.82 -3.14
N PRO A 136 8.52 2.49 -4.25
CA PRO A 136 9.81 3.10 -4.61
C PRO A 136 9.72 4.62 -4.73
N GLU A 137 10.69 5.37 -4.19
CA GLU A 137 10.75 6.85 -4.22
C GLU A 137 9.53 7.55 -3.60
N PHE A 138 8.73 6.83 -2.81
CA PHE A 138 7.55 7.41 -2.16
C PHE A 138 7.96 8.16 -0.90
N ASP A 139 7.85 9.48 -0.95
CA ASP A 139 8.04 10.32 0.21
C ASP A 139 6.74 10.49 0.98
N VAL A 140 6.77 10.22 2.30
CA VAL A 140 5.57 10.25 3.16
C VAL A 140 5.01 11.65 3.36
N PHE A 141 5.81 12.69 3.13
CA PHE A 141 5.41 14.10 3.29
C PHE A 141 4.90 14.69 1.98
N TYR A 142 5.59 14.42 0.87
CA TYR A 142 5.37 15.06 -0.42
C TYR A 142 4.62 14.20 -1.43
N SER A 143 4.60 12.88 -1.28
CA SER A 143 3.95 11.99 -2.23
C SER A 143 2.50 11.72 -1.85
N ALA A 144 1.60 11.90 -2.82
CA ALA A 144 0.21 11.46 -2.76
C ALA A 144 -0.01 10.38 -3.83
N ALA A 145 -0.52 9.21 -3.43
CA ALA A 145 -0.78 8.11 -4.36
C ALA A 145 -2.25 7.98 -4.68
N SER A 146 -2.56 7.82 -5.97
CA SER A 146 -3.85 7.34 -6.45
C SER A 146 -3.75 5.87 -6.84
N TRP A 147 -4.83 5.12 -6.65
CA TRP A 147 -4.84 3.68 -6.80
C TRP A 147 -5.81 3.21 -7.87
N TYR A 148 -5.37 2.21 -8.62
CA TYR A 148 -6.21 1.45 -9.53
C TYR A 148 -5.86 -0.04 -9.42
N ARG A 149 -6.79 -0.87 -8.93
CA ARG A 149 -6.51 -2.28 -8.57
C ARG A 149 -5.30 -2.37 -7.65
N ASP A 150 -4.25 -3.07 -8.08
CA ASP A 150 -2.99 -3.27 -7.36
C ASP A 150 -1.86 -2.31 -7.80
N TYR A 151 -2.20 -1.29 -8.59
CA TYR A 151 -1.27 -0.25 -9.04
C TYR A 151 -1.44 1.04 -8.24
N ALA A 152 -0.31 1.59 -7.80
CA ALA A 152 -0.21 2.93 -7.23
C ALA A 152 0.46 3.86 -8.21
N ALA A 153 -0.15 5.01 -8.51
CA ALA A 153 0.48 6.10 -9.25
C ALA A 153 0.71 7.29 -8.32
N TYR A 154 1.90 7.84 -8.36
CA TYR A 154 2.31 8.98 -7.52
C TYR A 154 3.51 9.71 -8.10
N CYS A 155 3.76 10.91 -7.61
CA CYS A 155 5.04 11.55 -7.82
C CYS A 155 5.98 11.17 -6.69
N GLY A 156 7.07 10.53 -7.06
CA GLY A 156 8.16 10.17 -6.18
C GLY A 156 9.22 11.26 -6.12
N VAL A 157 9.96 11.31 -5.03
CA VAL A 157 11.06 12.24 -4.82
C VAL A 157 12.33 11.42 -4.57
N SER A 158 13.45 11.82 -5.19
CA SER A 158 14.74 11.17 -4.95
C SER A 158 15.19 11.36 -3.50
N GLU A 159 16.06 10.49 -3.01
CA GLU A 159 16.59 10.55 -1.63
C GLU A 159 17.29 11.88 -1.32
N ASP A 160 17.91 12.50 -2.33
CA ASP A 160 18.56 13.82 -2.20
C ASP A 160 17.59 15.00 -2.38
N GLY A 161 16.31 14.73 -2.63
CA GLY A 161 15.26 15.72 -2.81
C GLY A 161 15.33 16.52 -4.10
N LYS A 162 16.25 16.20 -5.03
CA LYS A 162 16.52 17.02 -6.23
C LYS A 162 15.71 16.65 -7.45
N GLN A 163 15.18 15.44 -7.50
CA GLN A 163 14.47 14.91 -8.66
C GLN A 163 13.07 14.48 -8.31
N ILE A 164 12.13 14.75 -9.22
CA ILE A 164 10.75 14.32 -9.12
C ILE A 164 10.46 13.35 -10.25
N PHE A 165 9.88 12.22 -9.90
CA PHE A 165 9.54 11.14 -10.83
C PHE A 165 8.04 10.91 -10.89
N ALA A 166 7.50 10.70 -12.08
CA ALA A 166 6.23 9.98 -12.26
C ALA A 166 6.49 8.50 -12.02
N VAL A 167 5.83 7.91 -11.05
CA VAL A 167 6.02 6.51 -10.67
C VAL A 167 4.70 5.76 -10.74
N VAL A 168 4.72 4.59 -11.39
CA VAL A 168 3.67 3.58 -11.27
C VAL A 168 4.29 2.34 -10.64
N ALA A 169 3.88 2.01 -9.45
CA ALA A 169 4.30 0.83 -8.72
C ALA A 169 3.17 -0.19 -8.63
N GLN A 170 3.49 -1.46 -8.62
CA GLN A 170 2.56 -2.55 -8.39
C GLN A 170 2.85 -3.20 -7.04
N ILE A 171 1.80 -3.50 -6.27
CA ILE A 171 1.93 -4.20 -4.99
C ILE A 171 2.74 -5.49 -5.18
N ASN A 172 3.62 -5.79 -4.20
CA ASN A 172 4.53 -6.94 -4.19
C ASN A 172 5.62 -6.94 -5.28
N ARG A 173 5.80 -5.85 -6.02
CA ARG A 173 6.92 -5.68 -6.92
C ARG A 173 7.99 -4.76 -6.34
N ARG A 174 9.25 -5.17 -6.45
CA ARG A 174 10.39 -4.35 -6.00
C ARG A 174 10.71 -3.20 -6.96
N LYS A 175 10.46 -3.40 -8.26
CA LYS A 175 10.74 -2.39 -9.28
C LYS A 175 9.44 -1.76 -9.74
N PRO A 176 9.38 -0.44 -9.91
CA PRO A 176 8.22 0.22 -10.47
C PRO A 176 7.99 -0.25 -11.92
N VAL A 177 6.73 -0.21 -12.36
CA VAL A 177 6.33 -0.48 -13.75
C VAL A 177 6.71 0.71 -14.62
N LEU A 178 6.58 1.92 -14.08
CA LEU A 178 7.03 3.17 -14.69
C LEU A 178 7.83 3.98 -13.67
N LYS A 179 8.97 4.53 -14.09
CA LYS A 179 9.68 5.60 -13.39
C LYS A 179 10.21 6.57 -14.45
N TRP A 180 9.65 7.77 -14.48
CA TRP A 180 9.99 8.79 -15.44
C TRP A 180 10.30 10.11 -14.74
N LEU A 181 11.42 10.74 -15.08
CA LEU A 181 11.79 12.06 -14.56
C LEU A 181 10.85 13.13 -15.12
N ILE A 182 10.17 13.88 -14.24
CA ILE A 182 9.21 14.93 -14.62
C ILE A 182 9.61 16.32 -14.12
N GLY A 183 10.56 16.41 -13.22
CA GLY A 183 11.04 17.69 -12.68
C GLY A 183 12.46 17.59 -12.15
N GLU A 184 13.19 18.68 -12.31
CA GLU A 184 14.55 18.86 -11.81
C GLU A 184 14.55 19.85 -10.62
N GLU A 185 15.71 20.11 -10.06
CA GLU A 185 16.02 20.83 -8.82
C GLU A 185 15.12 22.05 -8.48
N LYS A 186 14.65 22.81 -9.47
CA LYS A 186 13.75 23.95 -9.22
C LYS A 186 12.37 23.51 -8.70
N ALA A 187 11.81 22.48 -9.27
CA ALA A 187 10.50 21.97 -8.83
C ALA A 187 10.59 21.32 -7.44
N ALA A 188 11.70 20.63 -7.15
CA ALA A 188 11.95 20.06 -5.84
C ALA A 188 12.17 21.15 -4.77
N ALA A 189 12.84 22.24 -5.11
CA ALA A 189 13.04 23.39 -4.21
C ALA A 189 11.73 24.12 -3.88
N GLU A 190 10.80 24.24 -4.83
CA GLU A 190 9.48 24.83 -4.61
C GLU A 190 8.61 23.97 -3.67
N ILE A 191 8.75 22.64 -3.73
CA ILE A 191 8.11 21.70 -2.83
C ILE A 191 8.68 21.82 -1.42
N GLN A 192 10.01 21.90 -1.30
CA GLN A 192 10.69 22.07 -0.01
C GLN A 192 10.41 23.43 0.63
N GLN A 193 10.09 24.46 -0.15
CA GLN A 193 9.72 25.78 0.36
C GLN A 193 8.28 25.89 0.87
N GLY A 194 7.53 24.80 0.94
CA GLY A 194 6.24 24.76 1.63
C GLY A 194 5.09 25.42 0.89
N GLN A 195 5.23 25.72 -0.41
CA GLN A 195 4.15 26.35 -1.18
C GLN A 195 2.96 25.39 -1.45
N ASN A 196 3.19 24.07 -1.34
CA ASN A 196 2.10 23.10 -1.38
C ASN A 196 2.49 21.82 -0.63
N PRO A 197 2.13 21.69 0.66
CA PRO A 197 2.54 20.54 1.48
C PRO A 197 1.90 19.21 1.05
N ASP A 198 1.00 19.22 0.07
CA ASP A 198 0.17 18.04 -0.20
C ASP A 198 0.64 17.15 -1.34
N SER A 199 1.50 17.60 -2.25
CA SER A 199 2.10 16.70 -3.25
C SER A 199 3.20 17.34 -4.09
N ALA A 200 4.20 16.54 -4.45
CA ALA A 200 5.24 16.89 -5.42
C ALA A 200 4.69 17.15 -6.84
N CYS A 201 3.45 16.79 -7.08
CA CYS A 201 2.67 17.09 -8.27
C CYS A 201 1.19 16.84 -7.97
N ARG A 202 0.32 17.27 -8.89
CA ARG A 202 -1.11 16.95 -8.79
C ARG A 202 -1.32 15.44 -8.70
N LEU A 203 -2.31 15.03 -7.90
CA LEU A 203 -2.67 13.61 -7.75
C LEU A 203 -2.93 12.98 -9.12
N PRO A 204 -2.21 11.89 -9.49
CA PRO A 204 -2.41 11.23 -10.78
C PRO A 204 -3.83 10.74 -10.97
N ASP A 205 -4.36 10.91 -12.17
CA ASP A 205 -5.72 10.48 -12.53
C ASP A 205 -5.73 9.17 -13.31
N TRP A 206 -6.67 8.28 -12.94
CA TRP A 206 -6.82 6.97 -13.54
C TRP A 206 -8.06 6.90 -14.43
N GLN A 207 -7.87 6.47 -15.67
CA GLN A 207 -8.92 6.02 -16.58
C GLN A 207 -8.96 4.48 -16.60
N ARG A 208 -10.16 3.90 -16.65
CA ARG A 208 -10.32 2.45 -16.43
C ARG A 208 -10.28 1.61 -17.73
N SER A 209 -10.68 2.16 -18.87
CA SER A 209 -10.82 1.39 -20.10
C SER A 209 -10.38 2.21 -21.32
N PRO A 210 -9.20 1.94 -21.88
CA PRO A 210 -8.12 1.12 -21.34
C PRO A 210 -7.52 1.71 -20.05
N ALA A 211 -6.80 0.90 -19.26
CA ALA A 211 -6.15 1.40 -18.05
C ALA A 211 -5.08 2.43 -18.42
N ARG A 212 -5.33 3.69 -18.10
CA ARG A 212 -4.42 4.82 -18.35
C ARG A 212 -4.21 5.59 -17.07
N VAL A 213 -3.02 6.17 -16.92
CA VAL A 213 -2.72 7.09 -15.82
C VAL A 213 -2.14 8.37 -16.37
N THR A 214 -2.66 9.49 -15.90
CA THR A 214 -2.22 10.83 -16.28
C THR A 214 -1.49 11.49 -15.13
N PHE A 215 -0.28 11.97 -15.40
CA PHE A 215 0.52 12.79 -14.50
C PHE A 215 0.54 14.23 -14.99
N GLU A 216 0.41 15.16 -14.06
CA GLU A 216 0.47 16.59 -14.31
C GLU A 216 1.43 17.21 -13.29
N ALA A 217 2.69 17.41 -13.72
CA ALA A 217 3.72 18.00 -12.86
C ALA A 217 3.57 19.53 -12.78
N ASN A 218 3.15 20.14 -13.90
CA ASN A 218 2.76 21.55 -14.00
C ASN A 218 1.73 21.69 -15.13
N PRO A 219 1.04 22.82 -15.27
CA PRO A 219 -0.01 23.00 -16.29
C PRO A 219 0.45 22.76 -17.74
N SER A 220 1.74 22.88 -18.01
CA SER A 220 2.32 22.64 -19.34
C SER A 220 2.88 21.23 -19.54
N THR A 221 2.95 20.41 -18.47
CA THR A 221 3.54 19.07 -18.53
C THR A 221 2.54 18.04 -18.07
N LYS A 222 1.64 17.68 -18.98
CA LYS A 222 0.67 16.59 -18.81
C LYS A 222 1.11 15.41 -19.65
N ARG A 223 1.23 14.22 -19.04
CA ARG A 223 1.58 12.97 -19.74
C ARG A 223 0.66 11.84 -19.34
N THR A 224 0.17 11.12 -20.33
CA THR A 224 -0.71 9.96 -20.13
C THR A 224 0.01 8.69 -20.56
N TYR A 225 -0.06 7.67 -19.73
CA TYR A 225 0.55 6.37 -19.96
C TYR A 225 -0.51 5.28 -19.96
N VAL A 226 -0.43 4.37 -20.94
CA VAL A 226 -1.29 3.19 -21.02
C VAL A 226 -0.63 2.04 -20.28
N ILE A 227 -1.36 1.41 -19.36
CA ILE A 227 -0.88 0.28 -18.58
C ILE A 227 -1.40 -1.02 -19.19
N ARG A 228 -0.52 -1.87 -19.69
CA ARG A 228 -0.85 -3.19 -20.26
C ARG A 228 -0.14 -4.29 -19.48
N GLY A 229 -0.77 -4.76 -18.39
CA GLY A 229 -0.15 -5.74 -17.51
C GLY A 229 1.15 -5.18 -16.91
N HIS A 230 2.29 -5.66 -17.39
CA HIS A 230 3.61 -5.27 -16.88
C HIS A 230 4.36 -4.27 -17.77
N SER A 231 3.78 -3.84 -18.86
CA SER A 231 4.31 -2.82 -19.76
C SER A 231 3.55 -1.51 -19.61
N VAL A 232 4.25 -0.44 -19.90
CA VAL A 232 3.71 0.92 -19.90
C VAL A 232 4.16 1.59 -21.18
N ASP A 233 3.20 2.05 -21.95
CA ASP A 233 3.44 2.78 -23.19
C ASP A 233 3.01 4.24 -22.98
N LEU A 234 3.81 5.19 -23.48
CA LEU A 234 3.40 6.59 -23.54
C LEU A 234 2.25 6.70 -24.56
N SER A 235 1.11 7.23 -24.12
CA SER A 235 0.05 7.60 -25.06
C SER A 235 0.45 8.91 -25.74
N SER A 236 0.81 8.84 -27.02
CA SER A 236 0.97 10.04 -27.85
C SER A 236 -0.40 10.68 -28.02
N GLY A 237 -0.64 11.78 -27.32
CA GLY A 237 -1.93 12.50 -27.33
C GLY A 237 -2.20 13.33 -28.58
N GLU A 238 -1.57 13.03 -29.73
CA GLU A 238 -1.65 13.85 -30.93
C GLU A 238 -2.49 13.24 -32.08
N GLU A 239 -3.07 12.03 -31.91
CA GLU A 239 -3.74 11.36 -33.03
C GLU A 239 -5.29 11.43 -33.02
N GLU A 240 -5.93 12.00 -32.00
CA GLU A 240 -7.40 12.00 -31.92
C GLU A 240 -8.10 13.25 -32.51
N ASP A 241 -7.38 14.32 -32.88
CA ASP A 241 -8.00 15.56 -33.39
C ASP A 241 -8.07 15.66 -34.94
N GLU A 242 -7.49 14.72 -35.70
CA GLU A 242 -7.47 14.78 -37.18
C GLU A 242 -8.61 13.99 -37.86
N GLU A 243 -9.29 13.06 -37.14
CA GLU A 243 -10.36 12.25 -37.71
C GLU A 243 -11.76 12.88 -37.58
N ALA A 244 -11.90 13.94 -36.79
CA ALA A 244 -13.19 14.65 -36.64
C ALA A 244 -13.42 15.79 -37.66
N ALA A 245 -12.48 16.01 -38.61
CA ALA A 245 -12.52 17.10 -39.58
C ALA A 245 -12.63 16.63 -41.04
N LYS A 246 -13.15 15.40 -41.29
CA LYS A 246 -13.45 14.95 -42.66
C LYS A 246 -14.92 14.56 -42.85
#